data_ace2fc4c1f5cfbd5342a645cbbbbf659
#
_entry.id   ace2fc4c1f5cfbd5342a645cbbbbf659
#
_cell.length_a   1.000
_cell.length_b   1.000
_cell.length_c   1.000
_cell.angle_alpha   90.00
_cell.angle_beta   90.00
_cell.angle_gamma   90.00
#
_symmetry.space_group_name_H-M   'P 1'
#
loop_
_entity.id
_entity.type
_entity.pdbx_description
1 polymer ?
#
loop_
_entity_poly.entity_id
_entity_poly.type
_entity_poly.pdbx_seq_one_letter_code
_entity_poly.pdbx_strand_id
1 'polypeptide(L)'
;VTEKISILAHTEESFIHAIAERLGKGRVHASLIYQEFFRSGSLNAAHPAFNNAQEIRTAILENVSVSQLSLGDRKEDGKTGKFLGKTADGLEVEFVQIPMQSGGTLCISSQVGCQMGCAFCETGKMGLLRNLTTEEIVSQVYLAKHHNQFSFRNLVFMGMGEPLDNFDAVMQAVRIFNDPKGFGFGRRRMTISTSGCVDGIDKLANLGGQAPNLAVSINAPTDELRNRLMPVNRKYDLQTLYEAMQGYCTKTGRQILIAYVLLQGQNDQIEHALQLSEYLKGLNVKINLIPYNPQSRDRFQAPDLNTIEAFTQSLRQKGYYTLLRLTKGQDIMAACGQLGNLKLRKQIFENQKNALITFPTNSH
;
A
#
# COMPACT_ATOMS: atom_id res chain seq x y z
N VAL A 1 15.86 27.80 -10.98
CA VAL A 1 15.08 26.92 -11.85
C VAL A 1 13.82 26.57 -11.08
N THR A 2 12.67 27.04 -11.56
CA THR A 2 11.37 26.68 -10.94
C THR A 2 11.15 25.17 -11.07
N GLU A 3 10.80 24.52 -9.97
CA GLU A 3 10.51 23.08 -9.94
C GLU A 3 9.37 22.73 -10.92
N LYS A 4 9.58 21.66 -11.70
CA LYS A 4 8.58 21.18 -12.67
C LYS A 4 7.39 20.53 -11.94
N ILE A 5 6.20 20.65 -12.53
CA ILE A 5 4.96 20.05 -12.06
C ILE A 5 5.01 18.55 -12.36
N SER A 6 5.03 17.70 -11.33
CA SER A 6 4.96 16.25 -11.52
C SER A 6 3.54 15.82 -11.88
N ILE A 7 3.35 15.26 -13.10
CA ILE A 7 2.04 14.81 -13.55
C ILE A 7 1.48 13.66 -12.69
N LEU A 8 2.36 12.86 -12.06
CA LEU A 8 1.99 11.76 -11.17
C LEU A 8 1.50 12.21 -9.79
N ALA A 9 1.66 13.52 -9.44
CA ALA A 9 1.19 14.07 -8.18
C ALA A 9 -0.25 14.62 -8.24
N HIS A 10 -0.83 14.72 -9.43
CA HIS A 10 -2.05 15.46 -9.68
C HIS A 10 -3.19 14.60 -10.21
N THR A 11 -4.44 14.96 -9.85
CA THR A 11 -5.63 14.63 -10.62
C THR A 11 -5.70 15.53 -11.86
N GLU A 12 -6.56 15.21 -12.85
CA GLU A 12 -6.75 16.08 -14.02
C GLU A 12 -7.04 17.52 -13.60
N GLU A 13 -7.98 17.70 -12.68
CA GLU A 13 -8.40 19.04 -12.21
C GLU A 13 -7.25 19.82 -11.58
N SER A 14 -6.52 19.21 -10.65
CA SER A 14 -5.38 19.89 -9.99
C SER A 14 -4.20 20.11 -10.93
N PHE A 15 -4.00 19.25 -11.94
CA PHE A 15 -2.99 19.42 -12.97
C PHE A 15 -3.32 20.62 -13.88
N ILE A 16 -4.57 20.71 -14.35
CA ILE A 16 -5.05 21.85 -15.14
C ILE A 16 -4.87 23.15 -14.37
N HIS A 17 -5.19 23.14 -13.06
CA HIS A 17 -5.03 24.32 -12.21
C HIS A 17 -3.58 24.75 -12.10
N ALA A 18 -2.67 23.83 -11.78
CA ALA A 18 -1.24 24.11 -11.67
C ALA A 18 -0.62 24.63 -12.98
N ILE A 19 -1.02 24.10 -14.13
CA ILE A 19 -0.57 24.60 -15.43
C ILE A 19 -1.13 26.01 -15.70
N ALA A 20 -2.42 26.23 -15.42
CA ALA A 20 -3.05 27.53 -15.63
C ALA A 20 -2.46 28.62 -14.75
N GLU A 21 -2.14 28.33 -13.50
CA GLU A 21 -1.43 29.24 -12.59
C GLU A 21 -0.04 29.60 -13.12
N ARG A 22 0.70 28.61 -13.62
CA ARG A 22 2.08 28.80 -14.08
C ARG A 22 2.20 29.54 -15.41
N LEU A 23 1.29 29.25 -16.34
CA LEU A 23 1.36 29.77 -17.72
C LEU A 23 0.31 30.84 -18.04
N GLY A 24 -0.64 31.10 -17.16
CA GLY A 24 -1.78 32.01 -17.39
C GLY A 24 -2.77 31.51 -18.46
N LYS A 25 -2.54 30.34 -19.03
CA LYS A 25 -3.31 29.75 -20.14
C LYS A 25 -3.12 28.22 -20.25
N GLY A 26 -3.76 27.56 -21.20
CA GLY A 26 -3.48 26.16 -21.56
C GLY A 26 -4.35 25.12 -20.88
N ARG A 27 -5.47 25.49 -20.21
CA ARG A 27 -6.36 24.55 -19.49
C ARG A 27 -6.81 23.36 -20.32
N VAL A 28 -7.31 23.57 -21.54
CA VAL A 28 -7.79 22.51 -22.44
C VAL A 28 -6.62 21.59 -22.86
N HIS A 29 -5.48 22.16 -23.20
CA HIS A 29 -4.30 21.43 -23.63
C HIS A 29 -3.68 20.63 -22.48
N ALA A 30 -3.70 21.15 -21.25
CA ALA A 30 -3.28 20.42 -20.04
C ALA A 30 -4.15 19.18 -19.81
N SER A 31 -5.48 19.31 -19.93
CA SER A 31 -6.39 18.18 -19.85
C SER A 31 -6.05 17.09 -20.87
N LEU A 32 -5.82 17.46 -22.14
CA LEU A 32 -5.46 16.53 -23.21
C LEU A 32 -4.12 15.84 -22.94
N ILE A 33 -3.09 16.58 -22.48
CA ILE A 33 -1.78 16.00 -22.11
C ILE A 33 -1.95 15.00 -20.97
N TYR A 34 -2.73 15.34 -19.95
CA TYR A 34 -3.00 14.45 -18.82
C TYR A 34 -3.66 13.15 -19.28
N GLN A 35 -4.74 13.22 -20.04
CA GLN A 35 -5.46 12.06 -20.55
C GLN A 35 -4.57 11.16 -21.43
N GLU A 36 -3.83 11.76 -22.37
CA GLU A 36 -2.93 11.02 -23.26
C GLU A 36 -1.77 10.37 -22.48
N PHE A 37 -1.23 11.05 -21.47
CA PHE A 37 -0.20 10.50 -20.61
C PHE A 37 -0.67 9.24 -19.88
N PHE A 38 -1.80 9.28 -19.19
CA PHE A 38 -2.33 8.12 -18.47
C PHE A 38 -2.85 7.02 -19.38
N ARG A 39 -3.19 7.33 -20.62
CA ARG A 39 -3.59 6.36 -21.65
C ARG A 39 -2.37 5.65 -22.26
N SER A 40 -1.36 6.41 -22.69
CA SER A 40 -0.21 5.90 -23.47
C SER A 40 1.04 5.61 -22.64
N GLY A 41 1.18 6.20 -21.46
CA GLY A 41 2.40 6.17 -20.66
C GLY A 41 3.49 7.15 -21.18
N SER A 42 3.15 8.12 -22.02
CA SER A 42 4.11 9.05 -22.60
C SER A 42 3.59 10.47 -22.65
N LEU A 43 4.41 11.43 -22.21
CA LEU A 43 4.13 12.86 -22.39
C LEU A 43 4.19 13.30 -23.87
N ASN A 44 4.88 12.54 -24.71
CA ASN A 44 5.10 12.85 -26.12
C ASN A 44 4.07 12.22 -27.05
N ALA A 45 2.98 11.65 -26.50
CA ALA A 45 1.93 11.08 -27.34
C ALA A 45 1.37 12.11 -28.34
N ALA A 46 1.27 11.70 -29.59
CA ALA A 46 0.70 12.53 -30.65
C ALA A 46 -0.82 12.64 -30.45
N HIS A 47 -1.36 13.85 -30.54
CA HIS A 47 -2.79 14.07 -30.52
C HIS A 47 -3.15 15.15 -31.54
N PRO A 48 -4.16 14.96 -32.44
CA PRO A 48 -4.50 15.90 -33.51
C PRO A 48 -4.79 17.32 -33.03
N ALA A 49 -5.33 17.49 -31.83
CA ALA A 49 -5.62 18.81 -31.24
C ALA A 49 -4.37 19.70 -31.08
N PHE A 50 -3.17 19.12 -31.13
CA PHE A 50 -1.92 19.87 -31.02
C PHE A 50 -1.35 20.33 -32.38
N ASN A 51 -1.96 19.94 -33.52
CA ASN A 51 -1.42 20.29 -34.83
C ASN A 51 -1.30 21.82 -35.03
N ASN A 52 -2.25 22.58 -34.47
CA ASN A 52 -2.28 24.05 -34.55
C ASN A 52 -2.00 24.71 -33.20
N ALA A 53 -1.43 23.96 -32.22
CA ALA A 53 -1.21 24.42 -30.83
C ALA A 53 0.15 23.99 -30.30
N GLN A 54 1.17 23.96 -31.15
CA GLN A 54 2.51 23.47 -30.80
C GLN A 54 3.20 24.33 -29.71
N GLU A 55 3.04 25.66 -29.79
CA GLU A 55 3.65 26.55 -28.80
C GLU A 55 3.14 26.31 -27.40
N ILE A 56 1.82 26.18 -27.18
CA ILE A 56 1.26 25.93 -25.87
C ILE A 56 1.59 24.50 -25.39
N ARG A 57 1.62 23.51 -26.30
CA ARG A 57 2.06 22.17 -25.99
C ARG A 57 3.50 22.18 -25.47
N THR A 58 4.42 22.79 -26.19
CA THR A 58 5.83 22.92 -25.81
C THR A 58 5.97 23.60 -24.44
N ALA A 59 5.29 24.76 -24.26
CA ALA A 59 5.30 25.47 -23.00
C ALA A 59 4.81 24.61 -21.81
N ILE A 60 3.77 23.78 -21.99
CA ILE A 60 3.31 22.87 -20.95
C ILE A 60 4.37 21.80 -20.67
N LEU A 61 4.90 21.14 -21.72
CA LEU A 61 5.88 20.04 -21.57
C LEU A 61 7.19 20.49 -20.91
N GLU A 62 7.63 21.72 -21.15
CA GLU A 62 8.80 22.30 -20.48
C GLU A 62 8.61 22.47 -18.97
N ASN A 63 7.36 22.66 -18.53
CA ASN A 63 6.99 22.85 -17.12
C ASN A 63 6.53 21.57 -16.42
N VAL A 64 6.46 20.43 -17.12
CA VAL A 64 5.97 19.15 -16.58
C VAL A 64 7.11 18.15 -16.45
N SER A 65 7.05 17.32 -15.43
CA SER A 65 7.95 16.20 -15.22
C SER A 65 7.16 14.91 -14.96
N VAL A 66 7.82 13.78 -15.18
CA VAL A 66 7.37 12.46 -14.75
C VAL A 66 8.35 12.01 -13.66
N SER A 67 8.09 12.43 -12.42
CA SER A 67 8.87 12.00 -11.26
C SER A 67 8.45 10.58 -10.89
N GLN A 68 9.21 9.59 -11.33
CA GLN A 68 8.90 8.19 -11.10
C GLN A 68 10.05 7.46 -10.40
N LEU A 69 9.72 6.34 -9.76
CA LEU A 69 10.72 5.39 -9.30
C LEU A 69 11.52 4.86 -10.49
N SER A 70 12.81 4.65 -10.33
CA SER A 70 13.57 3.87 -11.30
C SER A 70 13.37 2.38 -11.03
N LEU A 71 13.12 1.60 -12.10
CA LEU A 71 12.97 0.14 -11.96
C LEU A 71 14.34 -0.49 -11.68
N GLY A 72 14.40 -1.27 -10.60
CA GLY A 72 15.49 -2.19 -10.30
C GLY A 72 15.14 -3.61 -10.72
N ASP A 73 15.61 -4.58 -9.95
CA ASP A 73 15.45 -6.01 -10.24
C ASP A 73 13.97 -6.43 -10.22
N ARG A 74 13.66 -7.38 -11.11
CA ARG A 74 12.38 -8.11 -11.12
C ARG A 74 12.64 -9.56 -10.74
N LYS A 75 11.80 -10.09 -9.85
CA LYS A 75 11.76 -11.52 -9.52
C LYS A 75 10.39 -12.09 -9.88
N GLU A 76 10.36 -13.32 -10.35
CA GLU A 76 9.13 -13.98 -10.77
C GLU A 76 9.00 -15.37 -10.14
N ASP A 77 7.77 -15.72 -9.77
CA ASP A 77 7.33 -17.04 -9.35
C ASP A 77 6.03 -17.35 -10.11
N GLY A 78 6.12 -18.18 -11.14
CA GLY A 78 5.05 -18.41 -12.09
C GLY A 78 4.61 -17.09 -12.76
N LYS A 79 3.37 -16.67 -12.50
CA LYS A 79 2.83 -15.38 -13.00
C LYS A 79 2.87 -14.28 -11.95
N THR A 80 3.36 -14.54 -10.74
CA THR A 80 3.56 -13.52 -9.70
C THR A 80 4.87 -12.82 -9.92
N GLY A 81 4.87 -11.50 -10.00
CA GLY A 81 6.07 -10.69 -10.21
C GLY A 81 6.30 -9.73 -9.05
N LYS A 82 7.51 -9.73 -8.48
CA LYS A 82 7.97 -8.73 -7.52
C LYS A 82 8.93 -7.77 -8.22
N PHE A 83 8.67 -6.48 -8.06
CA PHE A 83 9.45 -5.42 -8.65
C PHE A 83 10.11 -4.60 -7.55
N LEU A 84 11.34 -4.19 -7.81
CA LEU A 84 12.07 -3.25 -7.00
C LEU A 84 11.97 -1.86 -7.65
N GLY A 85 11.45 -0.89 -6.92
CA GLY A 85 11.49 0.53 -7.28
C GLY A 85 12.57 1.23 -6.47
N LYS A 86 13.39 2.07 -7.12
CA LYS A 86 14.38 2.91 -6.44
C LYS A 86 13.93 4.36 -6.46
N THR A 87 13.94 4.98 -5.31
CA THR A 87 13.62 6.40 -5.13
C THR A 87 14.81 7.29 -5.54
N ALA A 88 14.58 8.58 -5.73
CA ALA A 88 15.61 9.53 -6.10
C ALA A 88 16.74 9.65 -5.06
N ASP A 89 16.43 9.44 -3.78
CA ASP A 89 17.40 9.40 -2.67
C ASP A 89 18.03 8.02 -2.44
N GLY A 90 17.84 7.08 -3.38
CA GLY A 90 18.50 5.77 -3.40
C GLY A 90 17.87 4.72 -2.48
N LEU A 91 16.71 5.01 -1.88
CA LEU A 91 15.98 4.02 -1.10
C LEU A 91 15.23 3.04 -2.03
N GLU A 92 14.89 1.87 -1.49
CA GLU A 92 14.24 0.80 -2.23
C GLU A 92 12.83 0.52 -1.68
N VAL A 93 11.90 0.32 -2.59
CA VAL A 93 10.51 -0.05 -2.29
C VAL A 93 10.09 -1.19 -3.21
N GLU A 94 9.35 -2.14 -2.68
CA GLU A 94 8.88 -3.30 -3.43
C GLU A 94 7.38 -3.20 -3.70
N PHE A 95 6.95 -3.62 -4.90
CA PHE A 95 5.55 -3.79 -5.27
C PHE A 95 5.35 -5.10 -6.02
N VAL A 96 4.15 -5.68 -5.92
CA VAL A 96 3.90 -7.05 -6.35
C VAL A 96 2.70 -7.16 -7.27
N GLN A 97 2.92 -7.77 -8.41
CA GLN A 97 1.92 -8.19 -9.37
C GLN A 97 1.40 -9.59 -8.98
N ILE A 98 0.11 -9.69 -8.70
CA ILE A 98 -0.53 -10.93 -8.27
C ILE A 98 -1.60 -11.32 -9.29
N PRO A 99 -1.40 -12.39 -10.07
CA PRO A 99 -2.39 -12.86 -11.02
C PRO A 99 -3.57 -13.49 -10.28
N MET A 100 -4.79 -13.16 -10.72
CA MET A 100 -6.05 -13.70 -10.19
C MET A 100 -6.94 -14.14 -11.35
N GLN A 101 -7.81 -15.13 -11.13
CA GLN A 101 -8.75 -15.61 -12.15
C GLN A 101 -9.69 -14.49 -12.66
N SER A 102 -10.10 -13.59 -11.78
CA SER A 102 -11.01 -12.47 -12.09
C SER A 102 -10.31 -11.18 -12.55
N GLY A 103 -9.06 -11.25 -12.98
CA GLY A 103 -8.17 -10.13 -13.28
C GLY A 103 -7.16 -9.90 -12.16
N GLY A 104 -5.97 -9.38 -12.51
CA GLY A 104 -4.85 -9.21 -11.58
C GLY A 104 -5.12 -8.25 -10.43
N THR A 105 -4.28 -8.35 -9.41
CA THR A 105 -4.18 -7.40 -8.30
C THR A 105 -2.77 -6.84 -8.25
N LEU A 106 -2.62 -5.54 -8.12
CA LEU A 106 -1.35 -4.91 -7.83
C LEU A 106 -1.29 -4.55 -6.35
N CYS A 107 -0.27 -5.07 -5.66
CA CYS A 107 0.04 -4.74 -4.27
C CYS A 107 1.12 -3.67 -4.25
N ILE A 108 0.83 -2.52 -3.66
CA ILE A 108 1.73 -1.36 -3.63
C ILE A 108 2.11 -0.98 -2.21
N SER A 109 3.23 -0.30 -2.09
CA SER A 109 3.83 0.19 -0.86
C SER A 109 3.48 1.67 -0.61
N SER A 110 3.44 2.07 0.66
CA SER A 110 3.15 3.43 1.11
C SER A 110 4.31 4.10 1.86
N GLN A 111 5.29 3.31 2.31
CA GLN A 111 6.45 3.80 3.06
C GLN A 111 7.69 2.97 2.69
N VAL A 112 8.87 3.50 2.94
CA VAL A 112 10.10 2.73 2.98
C VAL A 112 10.32 2.26 4.43
N GLY A 113 10.11 0.96 4.66
CA GLY A 113 10.03 0.40 6.01
C GLY A 113 8.67 0.64 6.67
N CYS A 114 8.55 0.36 7.99
CA CYS A 114 7.30 0.52 8.74
C CYS A 114 7.60 0.62 10.23
N GLN A 115 7.01 1.60 10.92
CA GLN A 115 7.22 1.79 12.37
C GLN A 115 6.34 0.89 13.26
N MET A 116 5.35 0.20 12.69
CA MET A 116 4.39 -0.60 13.47
C MET A 116 5.03 -1.79 14.18
N GLY A 117 6.20 -2.26 13.74
CA GLY A 117 7.02 -3.23 14.43
C GLY A 117 6.39 -4.62 14.58
N CYS A 118 5.44 -5.00 13.71
CA CYS A 118 4.81 -6.33 13.76
C CYS A 118 5.87 -7.42 13.72
N ALA A 119 5.85 -8.33 14.71
CA ALA A 119 6.90 -9.30 14.95
C ALA A 119 7.10 -10.33 13.81
N PHE A 120 6.03 -10.58 13.05
CA PHE A 120 5.96 -11.51 11.94
C PHE A 120 6.09 -10.85 10.55
N CYS A 121 6.51 -9.57 10.48
CA CYS A 121 6.59 -8.81 9.23
C CYS A 121 8.01 -8.32 8.97
N GLU A 122 8.58 -8.63 7.80
CA GLU A 122 9.94 -8.22 7.42
C GLU A 122 10.05 -6.69 7.34
N THR A 123 9.05 -6.02 6.76
CA THR A 123 8.98 -4.55 6.72
C THR A 123 8.93 -3.94 8.13
N GLY A 124 8.20 -4.57 9.06
CA GLY A 124 8.15 -4.13 10.46
C GLY A 124 9.50 -4.23 11.17
N LYS A 125 10.31 -5.26 10.84
CA LYS A 125 11.67 -5.42 11.36
C LYS A 125 12.65 -4.35 10.83
N MET A 126 12.37 -3.78 9.64
CA MET A 126 13.16 -2.67 9.09
C MET A 126 13.03 -1.39 9.94
N GLY A 127 11.88 -1.15 10.57
CA GLY A 127 11.52 0.17 11.05
C GLY A 127 11.22 1.14 9.91
N LEU A 128 10.72 2.32 10.22
CA LEU A 128 10.41 3.35 9.24
C LEU A 128 11.68 4.12 8.86
N LEU A 129 11.95 4.26 7.58
CA LEU A 129 12.95 5.17 7.04
C LEU A 129 12.31 6.49 6.65
N ARG A 130 11.28 6.48 5.80
CA ARG A 130 10.40 7.61 5.48
C ARG A 130 9.10 7.21 4.81
N ASN A 131 8.18 8.15 4.77
CA ASN A 131 6.99 8.06 3.93
C ASN A 131 7.36 8.13 2.45
N LEU A 132 6.59 7.44 1.60
CA LEU A 132 6.62 7.68 0.15
C LEU A 132 5.82 8.95 -0.17
N THR A 133 6.27 9.70 -1.16
CA THR A 133 5.48 10.80 -1.71
C THR A 133 4.32 10.27 -2.55
N THR A 134 3.37 11.14 -2.89
CA THR A 134 2.26 10.78 -3.79
C THR A 134 2.77 10.24 -5.12
N GLU A 135 3.77 10.89 -5.71
CA GLU A 135 4.37 10.50 -6.98
C GLU A 135 5.01 9.12 -6.91
N GLU A 136 5.71 8.82 -5.82
CA GLU A 136 6.36 7.53 -5.62
C GLU A 136 5.33 6.41 -5.45
N ILE A 137 4.20 6.68 -4.79
CA ILE A 137 3.07 5.74 -4.68
C ILE A 137 2.43 5.52 -6.05
N VAL A 138 2.12 6.60 -6.78
CA VAL A 138 1.47 6.55 -8.09
C VAL A 138 2.38 5.92 -9.14
N SER A 139 3.68 6.16 -9.03
CA SER A 139 4.71 5.59 -9.92
C SER A 139 4.69 4.06 -9.95
N GLN A 140 4.41 3.37 -8.83
CA GLN A 140 4.31 1.90 -8.79
C GLN A 140 3.22 1.39 -9.76
N VAL A 141 2.08 2.08 -9.78
CA VAL A 141 0.95 1.75 -10.68
C VAL A 141 1.27 2.10 -12.13
N TYR A 142 1.90 3.25 -12.34
CA TYR A 142 2.33 3.68 -13.67
C TYR A 142 3.33 2.69 -14.28
N LEU A 143 4.35 2.27 -13.53
CA LEU A 143 5.36 1.30 -13.97
C LEU A 143 4.74 -0.07 -14.24
N ALA A 144 3.87 -0.56 -13.36
CA ALA A 144 3.18 -1.83 -13.57
C ALA A 144 2.34 -1.85 -14.85
N LYS A 145 1.61 -0.75 -15.13
CA LYS A 145 0.72 -0.64 -16.28
C LYS A 145 1.48 -0.44 -17.59
N HIS A 146 2.41 0.51 -17.63
CA HIS A 146 3.00 0.99 -18.89
C HIS A 146 4.35 0.35 -19.22
N HIS A 147 5.19 0.04 -18.23
CA HIS A 147 6.48 -0.63 -18.47
C HIS A 147 6.37 -2.15 -18.44
N ASN A 148 5.57 -2.69 -17.51
CA ASN A 148 5.44 -4.15 -17.37
C ASN A 148 4.20 -4.71 -18.09
N GLN A 149 3.34 -3.85 -18.66
CA GLN A 149 2.12 -4.21 -19.38
C GLN A 149 1.20 -5.16 -18.58
N PHE A 150 1.23 -5.05 -17.24
CA PHE A 150 0.43 -5.90 -16.38
C PHE A 150 -1.03 -5.43 -16.37
N SER A 151 -1.93 -6.33 -16.73
CA SER A 151 -3.36 -6.10 -16.61
C SER A 151 -3.84 -6.45 -15.20
N PHE A 152 -4.37 -5.48 -14.49
CA PHE A 152 -4.92 -5.66 -13.14
C PHE A 152 -6.19 -4.82 -12.96
N ARG A 153 -7.07 -5.32 -12.10
CA ARG A 153 -8.37 -4.71 -11.80
C ARG A 153 -8.46 -4.19 -10.37
N ASN A 154 -7.62 -4.74 -9.48
CA ASN A 154 -7.63 -4.39 -8.07
C ASN A 154 -6.29 -3.81 -7.67
N LEU A 155 -6.33 -2.84 -6.75
CA LEU A 155 -5.19 -2.19 -6.16
C LEU A 155 -5.26 -2.34 -4.65
N VAL A 156 -4.21 -2.85 -4.01
CA VAL A 156 -4.18 -3.04 -2.57
C VAL A 156 -2.93 -2.39 -1.97
N PHE A 157 -3.12 -1.59 -0.93
CA PHE A 157 -2.05 -1.02 -0.14
C PHE A 157 -1.69 -2.02 0.98
N MET A 158 -1.00 -3.09 0.57
CA MET A 158 -0.58 -4.21 1.43
C MET A 158 0.91 -4.53 1.26
N GLY A 159 1.67 -3.63 0.63
CA GLY A 159 3.10 -3.69 0.48
C GLY A 159 3.83 -3.19 1.72
N MET A 160 4.93 -2.48 1.53
CA MET A 160 5.72 -1.91 2.61
C MET A 160 5.02 -0.69 3.22
N GLY A 161 5.01 -0.61 4.57
CA GLY A 161 4.49 0.53 5.32
C GLY A 161 3.09 0.34 5.91
N GLU A 162 2.72 1.33 6.73
CA GLU A 162 1.35 1.52 7.24
C GLU A 162 0.69 2.66 6.45
N PRO A 163 -0.26 2.36 5.56
CA PRO A 163 -0.85 3.39 4.69
C PRO A 163 -1.53 4.52 5.45
N LEU A 164 -2.16 4.21 6.59
CA LEU A 164 -2.87 5.21 7.38
C LEU A 164 -1.95 6.12 8.21
N ASP A 165 -0.68 5.77 8.33
CA ASP A 165 0.36 6.60 8.91
C ASP A 165 0.93 7.61 7.89
N ASN A 166 0.78 7.32 6.58
CA ASN A 166 1.06 8.21 5.45
C ASN A 166 -0.25 8.68 4.77
N PHE A 167 -1.22 9.09 5.56
CA PHE A 167 -2.61 9.27 5.14
C PHE A 167 -2.76 10.22 3.95
N ASP A 168 -2.15 11.39 4.01
CA ASP A 168 -2.38 12.45 3.01
C ASP A 168 -1.85 12.07 1.63
N ALA A 169 -0.62 11.53 1.56
CA ALA A 169 -0.04 11.07 0.30
C ALA A 169 -0.80 9.86 -0.27
N VAL A 170 -1.20 8.91 0.58
CA VAL A 170 -2.01 7.75 0.19
C VAL A 170 -3.38 8.18 -0.33
N MET A 171 -4.05 9.12 0.33
CA MET A 171 -5.37 9.58 -0.12
C MET A 171 -5.29 10.43 -1.38
N GLN A 172 -4.21 11.21 -1.58
CA GLN A 172 -3.98 11.88 -2.84
C GLN A 172 -3.73 10.86 -3.97
N ALA A 173 -2.93 9.82 -3.74
CA ALA A 173 -2.76 8.74 -4.69
C ALA A 173 -4.09 8.03 -5.03
N VAL A 174 -4.94 7.77 -4.03
CA VAL A 174 -6.30 7.20 -4.24
C VAL A 174 -7.16 8.09 -5.12
N ARG A 175 -7.09 9.44 -4.97
CA ARG A 175 -7.81 10.38 -5.86
C ARG A 175 -7.31 10.28 -7.29
N ILE A 176 -5.98 10.24 -7.50
CA ILE A 176 -5.36 10.09 -8.83
C ILE A 176 -5.73 8.74 -9.46
N PHE A 177 -5.70 7.66 -8.70
CA PHE A 177 -6.13 6.34 -9.19
C PHE A 177 -7.61 6.32 -9.56
N ASN A 178 -8.45 7.05 -8.83
CA ASN A 178 -9.88 7.12 -9.11
C ASN A 178 -10.25 8.10 -10.21
N ASP A 179 -9.34 8.98 -10.64
CA ASP A 179 -9.60 9.97 -11.67
C ASP A 179 -10.01 9.29 -12.98
N PRO A 180 -11.22 9.57 -13.52
CA PRO A 180 -11.71 8.93 -14.75
C PRO A 180 -10.92 9.31 -15.98
N LYS A 181 -10.20 10.44 -15.96
CA LYS A 181 -9.31 10.89 -17.02
C LYS A 181 -7.88 10.39 -16.87
N GLY A 182 -7.57 9.82 -15.69
CA GLY A 182 -6.30 9.19 -15.35
C GLY A 182 -6.36 7.67 -15.44
N PHE A 183 -6.14 6.99 -14.31
CA PHE A 183 -6.19 5.52 -14.26
C PHE A 183 -7.60 4.94 -14.26
N GLY A 184 -8.60 5.65 -13.74
CA GLY A 184 -10.01 5.25 -13.78
C GLY A 184 -10.38 4.08 -12.87
N PHE A 185 -9.64 3.81 -11.78
CA PHE A 185 -9.99 2.74 -10.84
C PHE A 185 -11.22 3.13 -10.01
N GLY A 186 -12.25 2.29 -10.03
CA GLY A 186 -13.36 2.45 -9.11
C GLY A 186 -12.92 2.26 -7.64
N ARG A 187 -13.46 3.06 -6.72
CA ARG A 187 -13.10 3.00 -5.28
C ARG A 187 -13.26 1.61 -4.67
N ARG A 188 -14.25 0.83 -5.12
CA ARG A 188 -14.46 -0.57 -4.70
C ARG A 188 -13.38 -1.54 -5.18
N ARG A 189 -12.49 -1.09 -6.06
CA ARG A 189 -11.33 -1.86 -6.55
C ARG A 189 -10.05 -1.53 -5.78
N MET A 190 -10.09 -0.56 -4.88
CA MET A 190 -8.96 -0.15 -4.05
C MET A 190 -9.22 -0.55 -2.60
N THR A 191 -8.22 -1.16 -1.96
CA THR A 191 -8.27 -1.57 -0.55
C THR A 191 -7.08 -1.00 0.19
N ILE A 192 -7.32 -0.26 1.26
CA ILE A 192 -6.31 0.16 2.21
C ILE A 192 -6.26 -0.88 3.33
N SER A 193 -5.07 -1.39 3.63
CA SER A 193 -4.84 -2.28 4.76
C SER A 193 -4.18 -1.52 5.89
N THR A 194 -4.57 -1.79 7.12
CA THR A 194 -3.98 -1.19 8.31
C THR A 194 -3.72 -2.21 9.39
N SER A 195 -2.68 -1.99 10.16
CA SER A 195 -2.40 -2.73 11.40
C SER A 195 -3.30 -2.31 12.58
N GLY A 196 -4.18 -1.33 12.36
CA GLY A 196 -5.08 -0.78 13.38
C GLY A 196 -4.72 0.64 13.80
N CYS A 197 -4.30 1.48 12.85
CA CYS A 197 -4.12 2.91 13.06
C CYS A 197 -5.49 3.60 13.16
N VAL A 198 -6.02 3.72 14.38
CA VAL A 198 -7.39 4.22 14.67
C VAL A 198 -7.61 5.61 14.11
N ASP A 199 -6.70 6.55 14.35
CA ASP A 199 -6.82 7.93 13.84
C ASP A 199 -7.01 7.96 12.31
N GLY A 200 -6.35 7.05 11.60
CA GLY A 200 -6.47 6.90 10.15
C GLY A 200 -7.78 6.23 9.72
N ILE A 201 -8.27 5.25 10.49
CA ILE A 201 -9.57 4.59 10.25
C ILE A 201 -10.69 5.63 10.40
N ASP A 202 -10.64 6.48 11.41
CA ASP A 202 -11.62 7.55 11.64
C ASP A 202 -11.62 8.58 10.51
N LYS A 203 -10.44 8.99 10.04
CA LYS A 203 -10.31 9.84 8.85
C LYS A 203 -10.92 9.20 7.62
N LEU A 204 -10.70 7.89 7.38
CA LEU A 204 -11.33 7.15 6.28
C LEU A 204 -12.86 7.08 6.45
N ALA A 205 -13.34 6.80 7.65
CA ALA A 205 -14.78 6.73 7.94
C ALA A 205 -15.49 8.06 7.61
N ASN A 206 -14.84 9.18 7.88
CA ASN A 206 -15.38 10.52 7.59
C ASN A 206 -15.50 10.83 6.08
N LEU A 207 -14.87 10.05 5.21
CA LEU A 207 -15.08 10.14 3.75
C LEU A 207 -16.41 9.53 3.30
N GLY A 208 -17.13 8.83 4.18
CA GLY A 208 -18.42 8.20 3.88
C GLY A 208 -18.34 7.28 2.65
N GLY A 209 -19.29 7.38 1.73
CA GLY A 209 -19.33 6.59 0.51
C GLY A 209 -18.12 6.78 -0.44
N GLN A 210 -17.29 7.80 -0.22
CA GLN A 210 -16.08 8.08 -0.98
C GLN A 210 -14.86 7.26 -0.49
N ALA A 211 -14.94 6.62 0.68
CA ALA A 211 -13.87 5.80 1.21
C ALA A 211 -13.53 4.61 0.28
N PRO A 212 -12.24 4.23 0.11
CA PRO A 212 -11.87 2.92 -0.44
C PRO A 212 -12.28 1.80 0.52
N ASN A 213 -12.13 0.53 0.11
CA ASN A 213 -12.33 -0.59 1.03
C ASN A 213 -11.25 -0.60 2.11
N LEU A 214 -11.60 -1.12 3.29
CA LEU A 214 -10.70 -1.24 4.42
C LEU A 214 -10.42 -2.72 4.73
N ALA A 215 -9.14 -3.04 4.94
CA ALA A 215 -8.69 -4.28 5.55
C ALA A 215 -8.01 -3.96 6.89
N VAL A 216 -8.35 -4.70 7.94
CA VAL A 216 -7.76 -4.53 9.27
C VAL A 216 -7.07 -5.81 9.72
N SER A 217 -5.79 -5.70 10.05
CA SER A 217 -4.99 -6.81 10.58
C SER A 217 -5.21 -6.94 12.09
N ILE A 218 -5.93 -7.97 12.50
CA ILE A 218 -6.17 -8.25 13.93
C ILE A 218 -5.06 -9.14 14.49
N ASN A 219 -4.82 -10.30 13.92
CA ASN A 219 -3.76 -11.28 14.18
C ASN A 219 -3.68 -11.81 15.63
N ALA A 220 -4.48 -11.29 16.55
CA ALA A 220 -4.61 -11.77 17.92
C ALA A 220 -5.96 -11.35 18.51
N PRO A 221 -6.65 -12.25 19.22
CA PRO A 221 -7.99 -11.97 19.76
C PRO A 221 -7.98 -11.34 21.16
N THR A 222 -6.80 -11.16 21.77
CA THR A 222 -6.62 -10.54 23.09
C THR A 222 -5.53 -9.48 23.05
N ASP A 223 -5.64 -8.45 23.90
CA ASP A 223 -4.66 -7.37 23.98
C ASP A 223 -3.29 -7.87 24.40
N GLU A 224 -3.22 -8.83 25.32
CA GLU A 224 -1.95 -9.41 25.76
C GLU A 224 -1.18 -10.03 24.58
N LEU A 225 -1.83 -10.87 23.80
CA LEU A 225 -1.22 -11.51 22.63
C LEU A 225 -0.93 -10.49 21.54
N ARG A 226 -1.86 -9.55 21.29
CA ARG A 226 -1.70 -8.54 20.27
C ARG A 226 -0.56 -7.58 20.59
N ASN A 227 -0.34 -7.20 21.86
CA ASN A 227 0.79 -6.39 22.30
C ASN A 227 2.15 -7.04 22.00
N ARG A 228 2.22 -8.37 22.02
CA ARG A 228 3.44 -9.13 21.68
C ARG A 228 3.68 -9.21 20.18
N LEU A 229 2.61 -9.42 19.40
CA LEU A 229 2.69 -9.63 17.95
C LEU A 229 2.65 -8.32 17.16
N MET A 230 1.90 -7.32 17.63
CA MET A 230 1.62 -6.05 16.96
C MET A 230 1.70 -4.90 17.97
N PRO A 231 2.86 -4.27 18.17
CA PRO A 231 3.06 -3.23 19.18
C PRO A 231 2.15 -2.00 19.05
N VAL A 232 1.54 -1.76 17.88
CA VAL A 232 0.53 -0.71 17.67
C VAL A 232 -0.64 -0.83 18.65
N ASN A 233 -0.92 -2.04 19.17
CA ASN A 233 -1.96 -2.29 20.14
C ASN A 233 -1.73 -1.57 21.48
N ARG A 234 -0.49 -1.23 21.81
CA ARG A 234 -0.17 -0.44 23.02
C ARG A 234 -0.69 1.00 22.91
N LYS A 235 -0.85 1.51 21.69
CA LYS A 235 -1.46 2.83 21.43
C LYS A 235 -2.96 2.72 21.25
N TYR A 236 -3.43 1.67 20.57
CA TYR A 236 -4.82 1.44 20.23
C TYR A 236 -5.17 -0.01 20.56
N ASP A 237 -5.77 -0.21 21.74
CA ASP A 237 -6.22 -1.52 22.20
C ASP A 237 -7.38 -2.07 21.33
N LEU A 238 -7.74 -3.31 21.57
CA LEU A 238 -8.78 -3.98 20.79
C LEU A 238 -10.15 -3.29 20.93
N GLN A 239 -10.45 -2.71 22.09
CA GLN A 239 -11.73 -2.00 22.29
C GLN A 239 -11.78 -0.72 21.45
N THR A 240 -10.74 0.10 21.51
CA THR A 240 -10.60 1.32 20.70
C THR A 240 -10.64 1.00 19.19
N LEU A 241 -9.97 -0.08 18.80
CA LEU A 241 -9.98 -0.53 17.40
C LEU A 241 -11.37 -1.02 16.96
N TYR A 242 -12.09 -1.72 17.83
CA TYR A 242 -13.47 -2.16 17.57
C TYR A 242 -14.40 -0.97 17.29
N GLU A 243 -14.34 0.06 18.13
CA GLU A 243 -15.15 1.27 17.99
C GLU A 243 -14.87 2.00 16.67
N ALA A 244 -13.60 2.12 16.28
CA ALA A 244 -13.21 2.70 15.00
C ALA A 244 -13.71 1.88 13.81
N MET A 245 -13.61 0.54 13.88
CA MET A 245 -14.16 -0.36 12.84
C MET A 245 -15.68 -0.23 12.74
N GLN A 246 -16.38 -0.16 13.86
CA GLN A 246 -17.84 0.05 13.90
C GLN A 246 -18.20 1.40 13.27
N GLY A 247 -17.48 2.46 13.63
CA GLY A 247 -17.64 3.80 13.05
C GLY A 247 -17.45 3.79 11.53
N TYR A 248 -16.43 3.09 11.04
CA TYR A 248 -16.19 2.93 9.60
C TYR A 248 -17.36 2.20 8.91
N CYS A 249 -17.81 1.06 9.44
CA CYS A 249 -18.95 0.33 8.89
C CYS A 249 -20.20 1.20 8.82
N THR A 250 -20.52 1.91 9.90
CA THR A 250 -21.71 2.77 10.02
C THR A 250 -21.69 3.93 9.04
N LYS A 251 -20.57 4.69 8.98
CA LYS A 251 -20.46 5.89 8.16
C LYS A 251 -20.32 5.60 6.67
N THR A 252 -19.67 4.49 6.31
CA THR A 252 -19.40 4.15 4.91
C THR A 252 -20.39 3.16 4.30
N GLY A 253 -21.14 2.42 5.12
CA GLY A 253 -21.97 1.28 4.70
C GLY A 253 -21.16 0.09 4.16
N ARG A 254 -19.85 0.05 4.39
CA ARG A 254 -18.95 -0.96 3.83
C ARG A 254 -18.61 -2.07 4.80
N GLN A 255 -18.36 -3.25 4.25
CA GLN A 255 -17.83 -4.39 4.97
C GLN A 255 -16.31 -4.27 5.11
N ILE A 256 -15.77 -4.59 6.28
CA ILE A 256 -14.32 -4.66 6.54
C ILE A 256 -13.80 -6.06 6.24
N LEU A 257 -12.61 -6.13 5.63
CA LEU A 257 -11.84 -7.36 5.50
C LEU A 257 -10.94 -7.51 6.73
N ILE A 258 -11.21 -8.48 7.59
CA ILE A 258 -10.32 -8.84 8.70
C ILE A 258 -9.20 -9.74 8.15
N ALA A 259 -7.96 -9.31 8.27
CA ALA A 259 -6.79 -10.13 7.96
C ALA A 259 -6.26 -10.76 9.27
N TYR A 260 -6.02 -12.07 9.24
CA TYR A 260 -5.50 -12.81 10.38
C TYR A 260 -4.43 -13.78 9.90
N VAL A 261 -3.18 -13.49 10.26
CA VAL A 261 -2.02 -14.35 9.97
C VAL A 261 -1.96 -15.43 11.04
N LEU A 262 -2.03 -16.69 10.63
CA LEU A 262 -1.93 -17.85 11.51
C LEU A 262 -0.46 -18.20 11.77
N LEU A 263 -0.06 -18.16 13.05
CA LEU A 263 1.28 -18.42 13.56
C LEU A 263 1.23 -19.64 14.47
N GLN A 264 1.94 -20.71 14.11
CA GLN A 264 1.95 -21.97 14.85
C GLN A 264 2.27 -21.79 16.33
N GLY A 265 1.42 -22.30 17.19
CA GLY A 265 1.56 -22.26 18.65
C GLY A 265 1.46 -20.87 19.28
N GLN A 266 1.05 -19.84 18.49
CA GLN A 266 0.91 -18.48 19.01
C GLN A 266 -0.55 -18.01 19.03
N ASN A 267 -1.24 -18.10 17.90
CA ASN A 267 -2.58 -17.55 17.71
C ASN A 267 -3.52 -18.48 16.92
N ASP A 268 -3.16 -19.74 16.78
CA ASP A 268 -3.77 -20.74 15.89
C ASP A 268 -4.68 -21.76 16.61
N GLN A 269 -4.84 -21.66 17.92
CA GLN A 269 -5.68 -22.57 18.70
C GLN A 269 -7.18 -22.27 18.48
N ILE A 270 -8.04 -23.29 18.69
CA ILE A 270 -9.50 -23.14 18.54
C ILE A 270 -10.05 -22.05 19.46
N GLU A 271 -9.52 -21.93 20.66
CA GLU A 271 -9.86 -20.89 21.63
C GLU A 271 -9.64 -19.49 21.06
N HIS A 272 -8.56 -19.28 20.28
CA HIS A 272 -8.31 -18.01 19.61
C HIS A 272 -9.36 -17.73 18.51
N ALA A 273 -9.83 -18.75 17.78
CA ALA A 273 -10.91 -18.61 16.81
C ALA A 273 -12.24 -18.20 17.49
N LEU A 274 -12.54 -18.82 18.63
CA LEU A 274 -13.73 -18.50 19.42
C LEU A 274 -13.66 -17.08 19.99
N GLN A 275 -12.54 -16.69 20.58
CA GLN A 275 -12.30 -15.32 21.07
C GLN A 275 -12.39 -14.28 19.93
N LEU A 276 -11.79 -14.57 18.76
CA LEU A 276 -11.88 -13.71 17.58
C LEU A 276 -13.34 -13.57 17.13
N SER A 277 -14.10 -14.65 17.12
CA SER A 277 -15.52 -14.61 16.75
C SER A 277 -16.35 -13.74 17.70
N GLU A 278 -16.08 -13.78 19.00
CA GLU A 278 -16.78 -12.92 19.98
C GLU A 278 -16.34 -11.46 19.85
N TYR A 279 -15.03 -11.20 19.65
CA TYR A 279 -14.51 -9.86 19.41
C TYR A 279 -15.16 -9.17 18.18
N LEU A 280 -15.39 -9.91 17.12
CA LEU A 280 -15.95 -9.37 15.87
C LEU A 280 -17.47 -9.29 15.85
N LYS A 281 -18.16 -9.71 16.92
CA LYS A 281 -19.62 -9.75 17.00
C LYS A 281 -20.23 -8.37 16.82
N GLY A 282 -21.23 -8.28 15.95
CA GLY A 282 -21.90 -7.02 15.62
C GLY A 282 -21.23 -6.19 14.52
N LEU A 283 -20.01 -6.53 14.08
CA LEU A 283 -19.36 -5.87 12.96
C LEU A 283 -19.73 -6.49 11.62
N ASN A 284 -19.89 -5.67 10.59
CA ASN A 284 -20.02 -6.14 9.21
C ASN A 284 -18.65 -6.48 8.63
N VAL A 285 -18.23 -7.73 8.77
CA VAL A 285 -16.88 -8.17 8.39
C VAL A 285 -16.91 -9.46 7.56
N LYS A 286 -15.82 -9.69 6.84
CA LYS A 286 -15.39 -10.98 6.31
C LYS A 286 -13.96 -11.26 6.77
N ILE A 287 -13.62 -12.53 6.95
CA ILE A 287 -12.33 -12.93 7.50
C ILE A 287 -11.46 -13.53 6.38
N ASN A 288 -10.20 -13.11 6.34
CA ASN A 288 -9.18 -13.62 5.46
C ASN A 288 -8.06 -14.22 6.32
N LEU A 289 -8.04 -15.54 6.41
CA LEU A 289 -7.00 -16.29 7.10
C LEU A 289 -5.79 -16.43 6.17
N ILE A 290 -4.62 -16.17 6.69
CA ILE A 290 -3.37 -16.18 5.95
C ILE A 290 -2.39 -17.09 6.71
N PRO A 291 -2.07 -18.29 6.22
CA PRO A 291 -0.97 -19.06 6.79
C PRO A 291 0.31 -18.24 6.76
N TYR A 292 1.12 -18.32 7.79
CA TYR A 292 2.35 -17.56 7.88
C TYR A 292 3.28 -17.84 6.68
N ASN A 293 3.89 -16.80 6.15
CA ASN A 293 4.86 -16.93 5.07
C ASN A 293 6.28 -16.83 5.66
N PRO A 294 7.15 -17.85 5.46
CA PRO A 294 8.51 -17.84 5.98
C PRO A 294 9.31 -16.61 5.55
N GLN A 295 10.17 -16.14 6.42
CA GLN A 295 11.03 -14.97 6.21
C GLN A 295 12.51 -15.33 6.29
N SER A 296 13.39 -14.38 6.03
CA SER A 296 14.86 -14.61 5.99
C SER A 296 15.46 -15.01 7.35
N ARG A 297 14.82 -14.64 8.46
CA ARG A 297 15.24 -14.95 9.84
C ARG A 297 14.01 -15.30 10.68
N ASP A 298 13.54 -16.51 10.48
CA ASP A 298 12.30 -16.96 11.07
C ASP A 298 12.43 -17.46 12.52
N ARG A 299 11.47 -17.02 13.34
CA ARG A 299 11.12 -17.59 14.63
C ARG A 299 9.66 -18.02 14.72
N PHE A 300 8.94 -17.93 13.58
CA PHE A 300 7.55 -18.35 13.46
C PHE A 300 7.44 -19.38 12.33
N GLN A 301 6.39 -20.18 12.41
CA GLN A 301 6.04 -21.17 11.40
C GLN A 301 4.55 -21.09 11.09
N ALA A 302 4.15 -21.55 9.89
CA ALA A 302 2.75 -21.77 9.60
C ALA A 302 2.23 -23.00 10.35
N PRO A 303 0.99 -22.98 10.84
CA PRO A 303 0.36 -24.19 11.36
C PRO A 303 0.20 -25.26 10.26
N ASP A 304 0.01 -26.52 10.68
CA ASP A 304 -0.35 -27.59 9.77
C ASP A 304 -1.77 -27.40 9.20
N LEU A 305 -2.07 -28.15 8.13
CA LEU A 305 -3.36 -28.04 7.43
C LEU A 305 -4.56 -28.37 8.31
N ASN A 306 -4.43 -29.34 9.23
CA ASN A 306 -5.53 -29.73 10.12
C ASN A 306 -5.87 -28.60 11.09
N THR A 307 -4.85 -27.97 11.67
CA THR A 307 -5.00 -26.79 12.55
C THR A 307 -5.65 -25.62 11.80
N ILE A 308 -5.19 -25.32 10.57
CA ILE A 308 -5.77 -24.26 9.72
C ILE A 308 -7.24 -24.55 9.41
N GLU A 309 -7.56 -25.80 9.08
CA GLU A 309 -8.93 -26.20 8.76
C GLU A 309 -9.84 -26.13 9.98
N ALA A 310 -9.41 -26.65 11.14
CA ALA A 310 -10.16 -26.60 12.40
C ALA A 310 -10.45 -25.14 12.79
N PHE A 311 -9.46 -24.24 12.71
CA PHE A 311 -9.62 -22.80 12.96
C PHE A 311 -10.64 -22.18 12.00
N THR A 312 -10.53 -22.49 10.71
CA THR A 312 -11.44 -22.01 9.66
C THR A 312 -12.87 -22.45 9.90
N GLN A 313 -13.06 -23.74 10.22
CA GLN A 313 -14.38 -24.31 10.51
C GLN A 313 -15.01 -23.72 11.75
N SER A 314 -14.23 -23.46 12.81
CA SER A 314 -14.71 -22.81 14.04
C SER A 314 -15.30 -21.43 13.76
N LEU A 315 -14.65 -20.61 12.92
CA LEU A 315 -15.16 -19.30 12.53
C LEU A 315 -16.41 -19.40 11.64
N ARG A 316 -16.44 -20.38 10.70
CA ARG A 316 -17.61 -20.61 9.83
C ARG A 316 -18.83 -21.08 10.63
N GLN A 317 -18.64 -21.94 11.62
CA GLN A 317 -19.71 -22.37 12.52
C GLN A 317 -20.29 -21.21 13.35
N LYS A 318 -19.50 -20.17 13.62
CA LYS A 318 -19.95 -18.92 14.25
C LYS A 318 -20.60 -17.93 13.25
N GLY A 319 -20.79 -18.35 11.99
CA GLY A 319 -21.47 -17.55 10.95
C GLY A 319 -20.60 -16.58 10.17
N TYR A 320 -19.27 -16.61 10.34
CA TYR A 320 -18.38 -15.72 9.59
C TYR A 320 -18.03 -16.25 8.21
N TYR A 321 -18.16 -15.41 7.19
CA TYR A 321 -17.60 -15.71 5.88
C TYR A 321 -16.07 -15.68 5.95
N THR A 322 -15.47 -16.85 5.91
CA THR A 322 -14.03 -17.05 6.12
C THR A 322 -13.38 -17.63 4.88
N LEU A 323 -12.39 -16.91 4.35
CA LEU A 323 -11.55 -17.29 3.23
C LEU A 323 -10.17 -17.69 3.73
N LEU A 324 -9.65 -18.78 3.20
CA LEU A 324 -8.25 -19.14 3.31
C LEU A 324 -7.50 -18.57 2.11
N ARG A 325 -6.56 -17.67 2.35
CA ARG A 325 -5.74 -17.09 1.29
C ARG A 325 -4.56 -18.00 0.99
N LEU A 326 -4.58 -18.64 -0.17
CA LEU A 326 -3.43 -19.38 -0.66
C LEU A 326 -2.28 -18.42 -0.95
N THR A 327 -1.11 -18.77 -0.48
CA THR A 327 0.13 -17.99 -0.68
C THR A 327 0.54 -17.99 -2.15
N LYS A 328 0.98 -16.83 -2.65
CA LYS A 328 1.57 -16.65 -3.97
C LYS A 328 2.85 -15.85 -3.84
N GLY A 329 3.87 -16.21 -4.59
CA GLY A 329 5.15 -15.50 -4.61
C GLY A 329 6.00 -15.72 -3.35
N GLN A 330 5.80 -16.83 -2.63
CA GLN A 330 6.54 -17.13 -1.41
C GLN A 330 8.04 -17.32 -1.70
N ASP A 331 8.38 -18.03 -2.77
CA ASP A 331 9.75 -18.37 -3.15
C ASP A 331 10.58 -17.15 -3.57
N ILE A 332 9.92 -16.10 -4.01
CA ILE A 332 10.55 -14.81 -4.36
C ILE A 332 10.41 -13.74 -3.27
N MET A 333 9.98 -14.13 -2.06
CA MET A 333 9.72 -13.20 -0.94
C MET A 333 8.74 -12.09 -1.32
N ALA A 334 7.68 -12.43 -2.03
CA ALA A 334 6.63 -11.50 -2.49
C ALA A 334 5.28 -11.69 -1.78
N ALA A 335 5.18 -12.64 -0.86
CA ALA A 335 3.97 -12.87 -0.09
C ALA A 335 3.79 -11.84 1.04
N CYS A 336 2.61 -11.79 1.63
CA CYS A 336 2.31 -10.87 2.72
C CYS A 336 3.29 -11.05 3.89
N GLY A 337 3.85 -9.94 4.38
CA GLY A 337 4.84 -9.91 5.47
C GLY A 337 6.29 -10.14 5.02
N GLN A 338 6.55 -10.48 3.76
CA GLN A 338 7.87 -10.82 3.26
C GLN A 338 8.62 -9.64 2.60
N LEU A 339 7.95 -8.53 2.29
CA LEU A 339 8.57 -7.39 1.61
C LEU A 339 9.51 -6.63 2.54
N GLY A 340 10.66 -6.24 2.02
CA GLY A 340 11.65 -5.41 2.71
C GLY A 340 13.09 -5.83 2.48
N ASN A 341 14.01 -4.89 2.67
CA ASN A 341 15.45 -5.08 2.53
C ASN A 341 16.19 -4.69 3.84
N LEU A 342 16.37 -5.67 4.73
CA LEU A 342 17.10 -5.46 6.00
C LEU A 342 18.56 -5.10 5.81
N LYS A 343 19.18 -5.48 4.68
CA LYS A 343 20.59 -5.12 4.38
C LYS A 343 20.70 -3.63 4.08
N LEU A 344 19.75 -3.10 3.30
CA LEU A 344 19.69 -1.68 2.97
C LEU A 344 19.60 -0.82 4.24
N ARG A 345 18.76 -1.21 5.20
CA ARG A 345 18.68 -0.52 6.48
C ARG A 345 20.04 -0.44 7.18
N LYS A 346 20.75 -1.57 7.28
CA LYS A 346 22.09 -1.59 7.90
C LYS A 346 23.06 -0.65 7.20
N GLN A 347 23.12 -0.70 5.88
CA GLN A 347 23.99 0.17 5.09
C GLN A 347 23.70 1.65 5.33
N ILE A 348 22.44 2.04 5.38
CA ILE A 348 22.03 3.43 5.64
C ILE A 348 22.49 3.87 7.03
N PHE A 349 22.25 3.06 8.07
CA PHE A 349 22.68 3.38 9.43
C PHE A 349 24.20 3.42 9.57
N GLU A 350 24.93 2.52 8.91
CA GLU A 350 26.40 2.53 8.87
C GLU A 350 26.94 3.77 8.17
N ASN A 351 26.35 4.16 7.04
CA ASN A 351 26.71 5.37 6.30
C ASN A 351 26.43 6.64 7.13
N GLN A 352 25.29 6.73 7.80
CA GLN A 352 24.97 7.85 8.67
C GLN A 352 25.94 7.94 9.86
N LYS A 353 26.28 6.82 10.48
CA LYS A 353 27.25 6.75 11.56
C LYS A 353 28.64 7.21 11.11
N ASN A 354 29.07 6.76 9.93
CA ASN A 354 30.35 7.15 9.36
C ASN A 354 30.39 8.64 8.99
N ALA A 355 29.29 9.19 8.47
CA ALA A 355 29.17 10.62 8.17
C ALA A 355 29.23 11.50 9.44
N LEU A 356 28.71 11.04 10.56
CA LEU A 356 28.79 11.72 11.86
C LEU A 356 30.20 11.68 12.47
N ILE A 357 30.99 10.66 12.17
CA ILE A 357 32.37 10.51 12.63
C ILE A 357 33.36 11.39 11.84
N THR A 358 33.01 11.77 10.61
CA THR A 358 33.87 12.58 9.72
C THR A 358 33.77 14.09 9.92
N PHE A 359 32.94 14.59 10.84
CA PHE A 359 33.01 16.01 11.24
C PHE A 359 34.23 16.21 12.15
N PRO A 360 35.23 17.02 11.75
CA PRO A 360 36.34 17.33 12.63
C PRO A 360 35.80 18.12 13.83
N THR A 361 36.06 17.62 15.01
CA THR A 361 35.95 18.41 16.25
C THR A 361 36.91 19.57 16.12
N ASN A 362 36.43 20.73 15.69
CA ASN A 362 37.20 21.96 15.84
C ASN A 362 37.36 22.25 17.35
N SER A 363 38.46 21.81 17.87
CA SER A 363 38.99 22.26 19.15
C SER A 363 39.45 23.72 18.97
N HIS A 364 38.77 24.67 19.61
CA HIS A 364 39.34 25.89 20.09
C HIS A 364 38.93 26.14 21.53
#